data_7b438e6cb99bfee823840d4dacf1b9d6
#
_entry.id   7b438e6cb99bfee823840d4dacf1b9d6
#
_cell.length_a   1.000
_cell.length_b   1.000
_cell.length_c   1.000
_cell.angle_alpha   90.00
_cell.angle_beta   90.00
_cell.angle_gamma   90.00
#
_symmetry.space_group_name_H-M   'P 1'
#
loop_
_entity.id
_entity.type
_entity.pdbx_description
1 polymer ?
#
loop_
_entity_poly.entity_id
_entity_poly.type
_entity_poly.pdbx_seq_one_letter_code
_entity_poly.pdbx_strand_id
1 'polypeptide(L)'
;SIVARLDDDKTVALLPCWAGAYNFSAKVYVIEGQTFTRQHFAQYSDYTSWSSTDALVNAWYDPETGEIGTFNKGRGIADCGSSGLWRWAGDYFRLEEFRYKGECDESGEPGDFPVVYTAKPLPED
;
A
#
# COMPACT_ATOMS: atom_id res chain seq x y z
N SER A 1 8.30 -9.68 9.51
CA SER A 1 7.42 -8.63 10.00
C SER A 1 8.18 -7.32 10.16
N ILE A 2 7.49 -6.22 9.95
CA ILE A 2 8.04 -4.88 10.09
C ILE A 2 7.30 -4.22 11.25
N VAL A 3 8.05 -3.65 12.21
CA VAL A 3 7.49 -2.87 13.31
C VAL A 3 8.30 -1.58 13.38
N ALA A 4 7.62 -0.44 13.28
CA ALA A 4 8.27 0.85 13.24
C ALA A 4 7.43 1.92 13.92
N ARG A 5 8.07 3.01 14.34
CA ARG A 5 7.38 4.13 14.96
C ARG A 5 6.68 4.97 13.90
N LEU A 6 5.41 5.33 14.15
CA LEU A 6 4.65 6.25 13.29
C LEU A 6 4.76 7.69 13.78
N ASP A 7 4.50 7.89 15.07
CA ASP A 7 4.57 9.20 15.73
C ASP A 7 4.89 8.98 17.22
N ASP A 8 4.71 9.99 18.04
CA ASP A 8 5.16 9.97 19.44
C ASP A 8 4.52 8.85 20.26
N ASP A 9 3.29 8.47 19.94
CA ASP A 9 2.51 7.51 20.75
C ASP A 9 2.00 6.31 19.94
N LYS A 10 2.32 6.22 18.63
CA LYS A 10 1.82 5.15 17.77
C LYS A 10 2.93 4.40 17.05
N THR A 11 2.70 3.12 16.88
CA THR A 11 3.59 2.20 16.17
C THR A 11 2.81 1.55 15.03
N VAL A 12 3.46 1.35 13.88
CA VAL A 12 2.89 0.57 12.79
C VAL A 12 3.52 -0.82 12.80
N ALA A 13 2.69 -1.84 12.56
CA ALA A 13 3.16 -3.21 12.39
C ALA A 13 2.62 -3.77 11.08
N LEU A 14 3.52 -4.29 10.24
CA LEU A 14 3.18 -5.01 9.02
C LEU A 14 3.46 -6.48 9.28
N LEU A 15 2.40 -7.28 9.38
CA LEU A 15 2.49 -8.69 9.78
C LEU A 15 2.20 -9.58 8.58
N PRO A 16 3.18 -10.40 8.13
CA PRO A 16 2.95 -11.32 7.02
C PRO A 16 1.80 -12.27 7.32
N CYS A 17 0.90 -12.46 6.36
CA CYS A 17 -0.26 -13.33 6.52
C CYS A 17 -0.37 -14.39 5.41
N TRP A 18 0.28 -14.18 4.27
CA TRP A 18 0.22 -15.13 3.17
C TRP A 18 1.39 -14.91 2.21
N ALA A 19 1.86 -16.00 1.59
CA ALA A 19 2.92 -15.94 0.58
C ALA A 19 2.54 -16.80 -0.61
N GLY A 20 2.54 -16.19 -1.81
CA GLY A 20 2.37 -16.88 -3.08
C GLY A 20 3.69 -17.07 -3.80
N ALA A 21 3.63 -17.42 -5.08
CA ALA A 21 4.82 -17.70 -5.87
C ALA A 21 5.72 -16.47 -6.05
N TYR A 22 5.15 -15.27 -6.12
CA TYR A 22 5.88 -14.02 -6.37
C TYR A 22 5.31 -12.82 -5.62
N ASN A 23 4.31 -13.02 -4.77
CA ASN A 23 3.70 -11.97 -3.96
C ASN A 23 3.59 -12.42 -2.51
N PHE A 24 3.81 -11.48 -1.59
CA PHE A 24 3.62 -11.68 -0.15
C PHE A 24 2.57 -10.70 0.34
N SER A 25 1.62 -11.18 1.15
CA SER A 25 0.61 -10.31 1.76
C SER A 25 0.93 -10.04 3.21
N ALA A 26 0.63 -8.84 3.66
CA ALA A 26 0.78 -8.43 5.06
C ALA A 26 -0.44 -7.65 5.51
N LYS A 27 -0.86 -7.85 6.76
CA LYS A 27 -1.86 -7.01 7.41
C LYS A 27 -1.17 -5.90 8.18
N VAL A 28 -1.79 -4.74 8.22
CA VAL A 28 -1.21 -3.55 8.83
C VAL A 28 -2.04 -3.16 10.04
N TYR A 29 -1.36 -2.97 11.16
CA TYR A 29 -1.97 -2.51 12.41
C TYR A 29 -1.31 -1.24 12.88
N VAL A 30 -2.11 -0.32 13.41
CA VAL A 30 -1.61 0.81 14.19
C VAL A 30 -1.81 0.47 15.66
N ILE A 31 -0.77 0.60 16.43
CA ILE A 31 -0.74 0.23 17.84
C ILE A 31 -0.56 1.48 18.69
N GLU A 32 -1.52 1.72 19.57
CA GLU A 32 -1.45 2.81 20.54
C GLU A 32 -1.72 2.21 21.93
N GLY A 33 -0.69 2.19 22.79
CA GLY A 33 -0.79 1.49 24.07
C GLY A 33 -1.03 0.01 23.86
N GLN A 34 -2.16 -0.48 24.34
CA GLN A 34 -2.58 -1.89 24.18
C GLN A 34 -3.65 -2.06 23.10
N THR A 35 -3.97 -1.00 22.38
CA THR A 35 -5.00 -1.03 21.33
C THR A 35 -4.36 -1.26 19.98
N PHE A 36 -4.79 -2.32 19.30
CA PHE A 36 -4.37 -2.69 17.95
C PHE A 36 -5.52 -2.42 17.00
N THR A 37 -5.33 -1.50 16.05
CA THR A 37 -6.36 -1.17 15.06
C THR A 37 -5.90 -1.61 13.69
N ARG A 38 -6.68 -2.53 13.07
CA ARG A 38 -6.41 -2.99 11.72
C ARG A 38 -6.67 -1.85 10.74
N GLN A 39 -5.74 -1.65 9.82
CA GLN A 39 -5.85 -0.62 8.82
C GLN A 39 -6.45 -1.17 7.53
N HIS A 40 -7.21 -0.33 6.83
CA HIS A 40 -7.79 -0.64 5.53
C HIS A 40 -7.32 0.39 4.53
N PHE A 41 -7.12 -0.07 3.28
CA PHE A 41 -6.50 0.74 2.23
C PHE A 41 -7.34 0.69 0.98
N ALA A 42 -7.50 1.84 0.32
CA ALA A 42 -8.15 1.92 -0.98
C ALA A 42 -7.29 1.24 -2.04
N GLN A 43 -7.91 0.47 -2.92
CA GLN A 43 -7.24 -0.16 -4.05
C GLN A 43 -8.15 -0.11 -5.28
N TYR A 44 -7.55 -0.26 -6.45
CA TYR A 44 -8.26 -0.21 -7.72
C TYR A 44 -7.90 -1.41 -8.60
N SER A 45 -8.90 -1.93 -9.28
CA SER A 45 -8.71 -2.84 -10.42
C SER A 45 -9.84 -2.62 -11.42
N ASP A 46 -9.64 -3.03 -12.66
CA ASP A 46 -10.68 -2.95 -13.69
C ASP A 46 -11.89 -3.83 -13.36
N TYR A 47 -11.69 -4.88 -12.57
CA TYR A 47 -12.75 -5.82 -12.20
C TYR A 47 -13.64 -5.31 -11.07
N THR A 48 -13.06 -4.60 -10.11
CA THR A 48 -13.76 -4.19 -8.89
C THR A 48 -13.95 -2.68 -8.81
N SER A 49 -13.28 -1.90 -9.68
CA SER A 49 -13.16 -0.46 -9.51
C SER A 49 -12.49 -0.16 -8.15
N TRP A 50 -12.84 0.92 -7.49
CA TRP A 50 -12.30 1.22 -6.16
C TRP A 50 -12.91 0.30 -5.11
N SER A 51 -12.06 -0.28 -4.29
CA SER A 51 -12.46 -1.16 -3.20
C SER A 51 -11.50 -0.97 -2.02
N SER A 52 -11.76 -1.70 -0.94
CA SER A 52 -10.95 -1.65 0.28
C SER A 52 -10.30 -2.99 0.53
N THR A 53 -9.05 -2.97 1.00
CA THR A 53 -8.35 -4.19 1.42
C THR A 53 -7.70 -3.99 2.78
N ASP A 54 -7.63 -5.06 3.58
CA ASP A 54 -6.87 -5.09 4.83
C ASP A 54 -5.54 -5.84 4.68
N ALA A 55 -5.23 -6.31 3.47
CA ALA A 55 -3.98 -7.03 3.19
C ALA A 55 -3.25 -6.34 2.04
N LEU A 56 -2.03 -5.89 2.31
CA LEU A 56 -1.18 -5.25 1.34
C LEU A 56 -0.17 -6.23 0.76
N VAL A 57 0.12 -6.10 -0.54
CA VAL A 57 0.97 -7.03 -1.27
C VAL A 57 2.35 -6.40 -1.46
N ASN A 58 3.40 -7.17 -1.08
CA ASN A 58 4.80 -6.73 -1.16
C ASN A 58 5.01 -5.36 -0.52
N ALA A 59 4.42 -5.17 0.66
CA ALA A 59 4.39 -3.88 1.35
C ALA A 59 5.74 -3.53 1.97
N TRP A 60 6.06 -2.24 1.93
CA TRP A 60 7.21 -1.66 2.62
C TRP A 60 6.78 -0.41 3.36
N TYR A 61 7.56 -0.02 4.35
CA TYR A 61 7.32 1.20 5.13
C TYR A 61 8.60 2.02 5.23
N ASP A 62 8.48 3.34 4.98
CA ASP A 62 9.56 4.29 5.12
C ASP A 62 9.32 5.15 6.37
N PRO A 63 10.11 4.94 7.44
CA PRO A 63 9.93 5.71 8.68
C PRO A 63 10.29 7.19 8.55
N GLU A 64 11.07 7.59 7.55
CA GLU A 64 11.42 8.99 7.34
C GLU A 64 10.24 9.79 6.81
N THR A 65 9.38 9.19 6.01
CA THR A 65 8.27 9.87 5.37
C THR A 65 6.90 9.47 5.92
N GLY A 66 6.82 8.34 6.62
CA GLY A 66 5.55 7.77 7.06
C GLY A 66 4.78 7.10 5.93
N GLU A 67 5.46 6.72 4.85
CA GLU A 67 4.82 6.13 3.67
C GLU A 67 4.83 4.61 3.72
N ILE A 68 3.70 4.00 3.36
CA ILE A 68 3.60 2.58 3.03
C ILE A 68 3.40 2.47 1.53
N GLY A 69 4.19 1.62 0.89
CA GLY A 69 4.04 1.33 -0.52
C GLY A 69 3.77 -0.14 -0.77
N THR A 70 3.13 -0.44 -1.89
CA THR A 70 2.84 -1.81 -2.32
C THR A 70 3.23 -2.00 -3.77
N PHE A 71 3.47 -3.27 -4.11
CA PHE A 71 3.67 -3.66 -5.50
C PHE A 71 3.06 -5.03 -5.73
N ASN A 72 1.85 -5.06 -6.32
CA ASN A 72 1.13 -6.30 -6.62
C ASN A 72 1.43 -6.71 -8.07
N LYS A 73 2.22 -7.78 -8.23
CA LYS A 73 2.53 -8.33 -9.55
C LYS A 73 1.37 -9.17 -10.04
N GLY A 74 0.85 -8.86 -11.22
CA GLY A 74 -0.17 -9.69 -11.85
C GLY A 74 0.40 -11.02 -12.32
N ARG A 75 1.70 -11.05 -12.64
CA ARG A 75 2.45 -12.28 -12.90
C ARG A 75 3.94 -12.05 -12.64
N GLY A 76 4.72 -13.13 -12.65
CA GLY A 76 6.10 -13.13 -12.18
C GLY A 76 7.04 -12.12 -12.83
N ILE A 77 6.86 -11.78 -14.11
CA ILE A 77 7.72 -10.80 -14.81
C ILE A 77 7.33 -9.35 -14.52
N ALA A 78 6.26 -9.14 -13.75
CA ALA A 78 5.84 -7.82 -13.28
C ALA A 78 5.53 -6.81 -14.40
N ASP A 79 4.99 -7.29 -15.53
CA ASP A 79 4.57 -6.43 -16.65
C ASP A 79 3.13 -5.95 -16.53
N CYS A 80 2.44 -6.35 -15.50
CA CYS A 80 1.08 -5.93 -15.15
C CYS A 80 0.89 -6.01 -13.64
N GLY A 81 -0.15 -5.39 -13.12
CA GLY A 81 -0.46 -5.39 -11.71
C GLY A 81 -0.81 -4.00 -11.21
N SER A 82 -0.47 -3.73 -9.96
CA SER A 82 -0.78 -2.45 -9.33
C SER A 82 0.30 -2.04 -8.36
N SER A 83 0.36 -0.73 -8.08
CA SER A 83 1.19 -0.19 -7.01
C SER A 83 0.42 0.91 -6.29
N GLY A 84 0.58 0.99 -4.99
CA GLY A 84 -0.07 2.00 -4.18
C GLY A 84 0.93 2.66 -3.25
N LEU A 85 0.63 3.90 -2.88
CA LEU A 85 1.43 4.66 -1.94
C LEU A 85 0.49 5.41 -1.02
N TRP A 86 0.63 5.17 0.29
CA TRP A 86 -0.17 5.82 1.33
C TRP A 86 0.77 6.46 2.34
N ARG A 87 0.37 7.61 2.89
CA ARG A 87 1.16 8.32 3.89
C ARG A 87 0.36 8.49 5.18
N TRP A 88 1.02 8.29 6.31
CA TRP A 88 0.42 8.53 7.62
C TRP A 88 0.08 10.01 7.79
N ALA A 89 -1.21 10.28 8.05
CA ALA A 89 -1.73 11.65 8.16
C ALA A 89 -2.07 12.03 9.62
N GLY A 90 -1.56 11.26 10.58
CA GLY A 90 -1.77 11.52 12.00
C GLY A 90 -2.83 10.63 12.65
N ASP A 91 -3.82 10.19 11.88
CA ASP A 91 -4.92 9.34 12.34
C ASP A 91 -5.32 8.25 11.34
N TYR A 92 -4.82 8.32 10.10
CA TYR A 92 -5.08 7.31 9.07
C TYR A 92 -3.98 7.36 8.01
N PHE A 93 -3.93 6.32 7.16
CA PHE A 93 -3.05 6.31 6.00
C PHE A 93 -3.81 6.85 4.80
N ARG A 94 -3.38 8.04 4.32
CA ARG A 94 -4.00 8.73 3.20
C ARG A 94 -3.42 8.21 1.89
N LEU A 95 -4.28 7.85 0.94
CA LEU A 95 -3.83 7.45 -0.40
C LEU A 95 -3.19 8.64 -1.11
N GLU A 96 -1.93 8.48 -1.52
CA GLU A 96 -1.17 9.50 -2.25
C GLU A 96 -1.18 9.24 -3.75
N GLU A 97 -0.97 7.99 -4.16
CA GLU A 97 -0.91 7.61 -5.56
C GLU A 97 -1.29 6.16 -5.72
N PHE A 98 -2.00 5.85 -6.80
CA PHE A 98 -2.29 4.47 -7.16
C PHE A 98 -2.10 4.29 -8.66
N ARG A 99 -1.40 3.21 -9.04
CA ARG A 99 -1.13 2.84 -10.42
C ARG A 99 -1.69 1.46 -10.71
N TYR A 100 -2.20 1.29 -11.92
CA TYR A 100 -2.77 0.01 -12.33
C TYR A 100 -2.53 -0.24 -13.80
N LYS A 101 -2.09 -1.47 -14.13
CA LYS A 101 -1.96 -1.95 -15.49
C LYS A 101 -2.55 -3.35 -15.58
N GLY A 102 -3.71 -3.48 -16.24
CA GLY A 102 -4.40 -4.75 -16.36
C GLY A 102 -3.85 -5.65 -17.45
N GLU A 103 -3.19 -5.07 -18.47
CA GLU A 103 -2.68 -5.85 -19.61
C GLU A 103 -1.27 -6.36 -19.36
N CYS A 104 -1.12 -7.69 -19.40
CA CYS A 104 0.18 -8.36 -19.26
C CYS A 104 0.77 -8.56 -20.66
N ASP A 105 1.32 -7.48 -21.23
CA ASP A 105 1.74 -7.43 -22.63
C ASP A 105 3.26 -7.44 -22.81
N GLU A 106 3.99 -7.80 -21.76
CA GLU A 106 5.46 -7.86 -21.72
C GLU A 106 6.14 -6.50 -21.93
N SER A 107 5.39 -5.39 -21.80
CA SER A 107 5.95 -4.06 -21.97
C SER A 107 5.87 -3.25 -20.68
N GLY A 108 6.81 -2.34 -20.50
CA GLY A 108 6.82 -1.42 -19.36
C GLY A 108 7.38 -2.04 -18.09
N GLU A 109 7.59 -1.17 -17.12
CA GLU A 109 8.05 -1.52 -15.78
C GLU A 109 7.03 -0.99 -14.77
N PRO A 110 7.08 -1.45 -13.50
CA PRO A 110 6.11 -1.02 -12.48
C PRO A 110 5.97 0.49 -12.33
N GLY A 111 7.07 1.23 -12.46
CA GLY A 111 7.04 2.69 -12.39
C GLY A 111 6.33 3.35 -13.55
N ASP A 112 6.09 2.61 -14.64
CA ASP A 112 5.43 3.10 -15.85
C ASP A 112 3.95 2.71 -15.90
N PHE A 113 3.42 2.02 -14.90
CA PHE A 113 2.00 1.68 -14.87
C PHE A 113 1.17 2.96 -14.86
N PRO A 114 0.04 3.00 -15.61
CA PRO A 114 -0.81 4.18 -15.64
C PRO A 114 -1.28 4.62 -14.25
N VAL A 115 -1.19 5.93 -13.99
CA VAL A 115 -1.66 6.51 -12.73
C VAL A 115 -3.17 6.62 -12.79
N VAL A 116 -3.88 5.98 -11.84
CA VAL A 116 -5.34 6.07 -11.74
C VAL A 116 -5.78 7.04 -10.65
N TYR A 117 -4.86 7.44 -9.78
CA TYR A 117 -5.14 8.42 -8.72
C TYR A 117 -3.87 9.10 -8.25
N THR A 118 -3.93 10.40 -8.08
CA THR A 118 -2.91 11.20 -7.40
C THR A 118 -3.61 12.13 -6.42
N ALA A 119 -3.15 12.14 -5.18
CA ALA A 119 -3.73 13.00 -4.16
C ALA A 119 -3.42 14.46 -4.42
N LYS A 120 -4.36 15.34 -4.09
CA LYS A 120 -4.11 16.76 -4.04
C LYS A 120 -3.29 17.08 -2.79
N PRO A 121 -2.40 18.09 -2.84
CA PRO A 121 -1.69 18.52 -1.65
C PRO A 121 -2.67 18.87 -0.53
N LEU A 122 -2.29 18.52 0.71
CA LEU A 122 -3.09 18.94 1.87
C LEU A 122 -3.01 20.46 2.01
N PRO A 123 -4.12 21.12 2.45
CA PRO A 123 -4.06 22.55 2.71
C PRO A 123 -3.01 22.85 3.76
N GLU A 124 -2.29 23.95 3.56
CA GLU A 124 -1.39 24.48 4.58
C GLU A 124 -2.21 25.21 5.63
N ASP A 125 -1.86 25.02 6.87
CA ASP A 125 -2.50 25.73 8.00
C ASP A 125 -1.94 27.13 8.17
#